data_9b36d5fe4c0d765791c1e425198904e8
#
_entry.id   9b36d5fe4c0d765791c1e425198904e8
#
_cell.length_a   1.000
_cell.length_b   1.000
_cell.length_c   1.000
_cell.angle_alpha   90.00
_cell.angle_beta   90.00
_cell.angle_gamma   90.00
#
_symmetry.space_group_name_H-M   'P 1'
#
loop_
_entity.id
_entity.type
_entity.pdbx_description
1 polymer ?
#
loop_
_entity_poly.entity_id
_entity_poly.type
_entity_poly.pdbx_seq_one_letter_code
_entity_poly.pdbx_strand_id
1 'polypeptide(L)'
;AEVAETPEGGPAVNPAFNTFLSAAAADRRDAFLGASQRLGTPEQNIEKDLWVSWTLDALFNGAARGGPRLLFKGGTSLSKAFGLISRFSEDIDITIFRDDLGEAADVEDLEELSGTQRRKRLDAIKSAAQAHVNGPMRAQVQARLTEALEAAGLDPTAGRVEADPDDRDQQSLLIWYPKVTAADDGYIRPAVKIESGAKSALDP
;
A
#
# COMPACT_ATOMS: atom_id res chain seq x y z
N ALA A 1 -20.72 -29.23 22.78
CA ALA A 1 -20.59 -27.85 22.27
C ALA A 1 -19.34 -27.83 21.42
N GLU A 2 -19.57 -27.88 20.11
CA GLU A 2 -18.55 -27.88 19.09
C GLU A 2 -18.09 -26.41 18.89
N VAL A 3 -16.85 -26.13 19.21
CA VAL A 3 -16.23 -24.82 18.96
C VAL A 3 -15.89 -24.81 17.47
N ALA A 4 -16.63 -24.04 16.70
CA ALA A 4 -16.31 -23.80 15.30
C ALA A 4 -14.94 -23.11 15.21
N GLU A 5 -13.95 -23.80 14.67
CA GLU A 5 -12.65 -23.22 14.33
C GLU A 5 -12.87 -22.13 13.26
N THR A 6 -12.54 -20.90 13.64
CA THR A 6 -12.51 -19.77 12.71
C THR A 6 -11.34 -19.99 11.72
N PRO A 7 -11.55 -19.84 10.39
CA PRO A 7 -10.48 -20.06 9.43
C PRO A 7 -9.29 -19.13 9.71
N GLU A 8 -8.07 -19.67 9.63
CA GLU A 8 -6.77 -19.02 9.84
C GLU A 8 -6.39 -18.03 8.72
N GLY A 9 -7.32 -17.26 8.21
CA GLY A 9 -7.06 -16.19 7.23
C GLY A 9 -7.41 -14.83 7.82
N GLY A 10 -6.53 -13.84 7.70
CA GLY A 10 -6.90 -12.44 7.92
C GLY A 10 -8.10 -12.06 7.03
N PRO A 11 -8.79 -10.94 7.32
CA PRO A 11 -9.93 -10.52 6.52
C PRO A 11 -9.55 -10.45 5.03
N ALA A 12 -10.41 -11.02 4.18
CA ALA A 12 -10.19 -11.05 2.76
C ALA A 12 -10.27 -9.63 2.17
N VAL A 13 -9.48 -9.34 1.15
CA VAL A 13 -9.61 -8.13 0.33
C VAL A 13 -11.06 -8.00 -0.16
N ASN A 14 -11.57 -6.77 -0.24
CA ASN A 14 -12.96 -6.52 -0.65
C ASN A 14 -13.32 -7.26 -1.95
N PRO A 15 -14.35 -8.12 -1.95
CA PRO A 15 -14.71 -8.97 -3.10
C PRO A 15 -15.11 -8.18 -4.36
N ALA A 16 -15.44 -6.89 -4.23
CA ALA A 16 -15.73 -6.03 -5.38
C ALA A 16 -14.53 -5.91 -6.33
N PHE A 17 -13.28 -5.93 -5.79
CA PHE A 17 -12.08 -5.93 -6.64
C PHE A 17 -11.99 -7.20 -7.47
N ASN A 18 -12.24 -8.37 -6.88
CA ASN A 18 -12.22 -9.64 -7.60
C ASN A 18 -13.29 -9.65 -8.70
N THR A 19 -14.49 -9.17 -8.41
CA THR A 19 -15.57 -9.07 -9.40
C THR A 19 -15.16 -8.19 -10.59
N PHE A 20 -14.57 -7.03 -10.33
CA PHE A 20 -14.10 -6.12 -11.38
C PHE A 20 -12.94 -6.71 -12.18
N LEU A 21 -11.94 -7.27 -11.51
CA LEU A 21 -10.74 -7.83 -12.14
C LEU A 21 -11.05 -9.07 -12.99
N SER A 22 -12.10 -9.83 -12.66
CA SER A 22 -12.57 -11.01 -13.43
C SER A 22 -13.29 -10.63 -14.72
N ALA A 23 -13.68 -9.37 -14.91
CA ALA A 23 -14.29 -8.92 -16.16
C ALA A 23 -13.27 -8.97 -17.31
N ALA A 24 -13.74 -9.12 -18.55
CA ALA A 24 -12.87 -9.11 -19.71
C ALA A 24 -12.06 -7.79 -19.80
N ALA A 25 -10.84 -7.87 -20.33
CA ALA A 25 -9.96 -6.69 -20.43
C ALA A 25 -10.61 -5.53 -21.20
N ALA A 26 -11.43 -5.84 -22.22
CA ALA A 26 -12.18 -4.83 -22.96
C ALA A 26 -13.22 -4.13 -22.07
N ASP A 27 -14.00 -4.89 -21.30
CA ASP A 27 -15.03 -4.34 -20.41
C ASP A 27 -14.41 -3.47 -19.30
N ARG A 28 -13.26 -3.89 -18.75
CA ARG A 28 -12.51 -3.08 -17.77
C ARG A 28 -12.02 -1.78 -18.38
N ARG A 29 -11.50 -1.82 -19.60
CA ARG A 29 -11.06 -0.61 -20.33
C ARG A 29 -12.22 0.33 -20.61
N ASP A 30 -13.36 -0.19 -21.08
CA ASP A 30 -14.55 0.61 -21.35
C ASP A 30 -15.09 1.27 -20.07
N ALA A 31 -15.02 0.57 -18.92
CA ALA A 31 -15.37 1.13 -17.62
C ALA A 31 -14.45 2.29 -17.23
N PHE A 32 -13.14 2.15 -17.43
CA PHE A 32 -12.17 3.23 -17.18
C PHE A 32 -12.39 4.41 -18.11
N LEU A 33 -12.63 4.17 -19.40
CA LEU A 33 -12.93 5.21 -20.37
C LEU A 33 -14.22 5.97 -20.01
N GLY A 34 -15.29 5.26 -19.64
CA GLY A 34 -16.54 5.87 -19.20
C GLY A 34 -16.39 6.69 -17.92
N ALA A 35 -15.56 6.26 -16.98
CA ALA A 35 -15.24 7.03 -15.78
C ALA A 35 -14.39 8.26 -16.10
N SER A 36 -13.39 8.10 -16.96
CA SER A 36 -12.52 9.19 -17.47
C SER A 36 -13.33 10.33 -18.08
N GLN A 37 -14.29 10.01 -18.93
CA GLN A 37 -15.18 11.01 -19.55
C GLN A 37 -16.05 11.76 -18.54
N ARG A 38 -16.54 11.07 -17.51
CA ARG A 38 -17.37 11.68 -16.46
C ARG A 38 -16.56 12.58 -15.51
N LEU A 39 -15.34 12.19 -15.22
CA LEU A 39 -14.49 12.85 -14.23
C LEU A 39 -13.51 13.87 -14.84
N GLY A 40 -13.39 13.91 -16.18
CA GLY A 40 -12.48 14.81 -16.87
C GLY A 40 -11.00 14.53 -16.59
N THR A 41 -10.63 13.25 -16.37
CA THR A 41 -9.27 12.84 -16.05
C THR A 41 -8.85 11.66 -16.95
N PRO A 42 -7.56 11.48 -17.28
CA PRO A 42 -7.09 10.38 -18.11
C PRO A 42 -7.49 9.00 -17.57
N GLU A 43 -7.80 8.05 -18.47
CA GLU A 43 -8.22 6.69 -18.08
C GLU A 43 -7.14 5.95 -17.26
N GLN A 44 -5.86 6.23 -17.51
CA GLN A 44 -4.74 5.69 -16.76
C GLN A 44 -4.76 6.12 -15.29
N ASN A 45 -5.23 7.34 -15.02
CA ASN A 45 -5.40 7.82 -13.65
C ASN A 45 -6.51 7.07 -12.93
N ILE A 46 -7.61 6.76 -13.65
CA ILE A 46 -8.72 5.96 -13.10
C ILE A 46 -8.27 4.54 -12.80
N GLU A 47 -7.53 3.91 -13.72
CA GLU A 47 -6.98 2.58 -13.51
C GLU A 47 -6.02 2.56 -12.31
N LYS A 48 -5.11 3.53 -12.23
CA LYS A 48 -4.18 3.66 -11.10
C LYS A 48 -4.92 3.89 -9.78
N ASP A 49 -5.99 4.68 -9.79
CA ASP A 49 -6.84 4.96 -8.64
C ASP A 49 -7.53 3.70 -8.10
N LEU A 50 -7.96 2.80 -8.98
CA LEU A 50 -8.45 1.48 -8.60
C LEU A 50 -7.36 0.70 -7.85
N TRP A 51 -6.14 0.67 -8.38
CA TRP A 51 -5.04 -0.07 -7.78
C TRP A 51 -4.52 0.56 -6.48
N VAL A 52 -4.55 1.89 -6.36
CA VAL A 52 -4.33 2.59 -5.08
C VAL A 52 -5.36 2.12 -4.05
N SER A 53 -6.65 2.08 -4.42
CA SER A 53 -7.72 1.63 -3.53
C SER A 53 -7.59 0.15 -3.15
N TRP A 54 -7.22 -0.71 -4.10
CA TRP A 54 -6.91 -2.12 -3.83
C TRP A 54 -5.71 -2.27 -2.87
N THR A 55 -4.66 -1.49 -3.07
CA THR A 55 -3.47 -1.54 -2.22
C THR A 55 -3.79 -1.12 -0.78
N LEU A 56 -4.61 -0.08 -0.61
CA LEU A 56 -5.09 0.34 0.71
C LEU A 56 -5.90 -0.78 1.38
N ASP A 57 -6.80 -1.41 0.65
CA ASP A 57 -7.59 -2.53 1.17
C ASP A 57 -6.68 -3.72 1.57
N ALA A 58 -5.68 -4.05 0.75
CA ALA A 58 -4.71 -5.10 1.05
C ALA A 58 -3.84 -4.80 2.29
N LEU A 59 -3.48 -3.53 2.50
CA LEU A 59 -2.67 -3.10 3.65
C LEU A 59 -3.48 -3.07 4.95
N PHE A 60 -4.69 -2.52 4.92
CA PHE A 60 -5.45 -2.21 6.14
C PHE A 60 -6.50 -3.25 6.48
N ASN A 61 -7.11 -3.90 5.49
CA ASN A 61 -8.12 -4.94 5.69
C ASN A 61 -7.55 -6.35 5.48
N GLY A 62 -6.48 -6.50 4.71
CA GLY A 62 -5.79 -7.77 4.45
C GLY A 62 -4.61 -8.06 5.37
N ALA A 63 -4.33 -7.19 6.35
CA ALA A 63 -3.18 -7.35 7.23
C ALA A 63 -3.25 -8.65 8.05
N ALA A 64 -2.14 -9.37 8.13
CA ALA A 64 -2.03 -10.53 9.01
C ALA A 64 -2.25 -10.10 10.48
N ARG A 65 -2.98 -10.92 11.25
CA ARG A 65 -3.14 -10.68 12.68
C ARG A 65 -1.77 -10.68 13.38
N GLY A 66 -1.48 -9.63 14.15
CA GLY A 66 -0.22 -9.49 14.88
C GLY A 66 0.90 -8.81 14.10
N GLY A 67 0.65 -8.28 12.91
CA GLY A 67 1.58 -7.36 12.24
C GLY A 67 1.59 -5.98 12.92
N PRO A 68 2.60 -5.14 12.63
CA PRO A 68 2.67 -3.78 13.18
C PRO A 68 1.50 -2.94 12.69
N ARG A 69 1.00 -2.07 13.56
CA ARG A 69 -0.03 -1.08 13.22
C ARG A 69 0.51 -0.11 12.18
N LEU A 70 -0.38 0.28 11.27
CA LEU A 70 -0.10 1.24 10.22
C LEU A 70 -0.99 2.47 10.39
N LEU A 71 -0.44 3.65 10.16
CA LEU A 71 -1.20 4.90 10.06
C LEU A 71 -1.14 5.41 8.63
N PHE A 72 -2.29 5.54 7.99
CA PHE A 72 -2.42 6.15 6.67
C PHE A 72 -2.38 7.67 6.79
N LYS A 73 -1.48 8.31 6.05
CA LYS A 73 -1.24 9.76 6.10
C LYS A 73 -1.09 10.37 4.71
N GLY A 74 -0.66 11.62 4.65
CA GLY A 74 -0.35 12.32 3.40
C GLY A 74 -1.57 12.75 2.60
N GLY A 75 -1.33 13.22 1.38
CA GLY A 75 -2.37 13.74 0.48
C GLY A 75 -3.39 12.69 0.07
N THR A 76 -2.96 11.44 -0.09
CA THR A 76 -3.83 10.33 -0.45
C THR A 76 -4.83 10.00 0.67
N SER A 77 -4.44 10.12 1.94
CA SER A 77 -5.38 9.95 3.06
C SER A 77 -6.44 11.05 3.08
N LEU A 78 -6.06 12.30 2.84
CA LEU A 78 -7.00 13.42 2.77
C LEU A 78 -8.00 13.26 1.61
N SER A 79 -7.57 12.70 0.49
CA SER A 79 -8.43 12.42 -0.67
C SER A 79 -9.31 11.19 -0.45
N LYS A 80 -8.74 10.04 -0.10
CA LYS A 80 -9.41 8.74 -0.09
C LYS A 80 -10.19 8.45 1.19
N ALA A 81 -9.63 8.77 2.36
CA ALA A 81 -10.27 8.49 3.63
C ALA A 81 -11.20 9.63 4.09
N PHE A 82 -10.84 10.87 3.81
CA PHE A 82 -11.56 12.03 4.32
C PHE A 82 -12.31 12.84 3.26
N GLY A 83 -12.05 12.63 1.97
CA GLY A 83 -12.72 13.36 0.88
C GLY A 83 -12.48 14.88 0.88
N LEU A 84 -11.41 15.34 1.55
CA LEU A 84 -11.13 16.77 1.75
C LEU A 84 -10.49 17.43 0.53
N ILE A 85 -9.87 16.66 -0.35
CA ILE A 85 -9.26 17.15 -1.57
C ILE A 85 -9.62 16.25 -2.76
N SER A 86 -9.87 16.87 -3.92
CA SER A 86 -10.29 16.18 -5.14
C SER A 86 -9.15 16.03 -6.15
N ARG A 87 -7.90 15.92 -5.68
CA ARG A 87 -6.78 15.69 -6.58
C ARG A 87 -6.46 14.20 -6.69
N PHE A 88 -6.02 13.78 -7.86
CA PHE A 88 -5.40 12.48 -8.07
C PHE A 88 -4.12 12.40 -7.23
N SER A 89 -3.94 11.31 -6.50
CA SER A 89 -2.74 11.03 -5.72
C SER A 89 -2.28 9.61 -6.04
N GLU A 90 -0.99 9.48 -6.34
CA GLU A 90 -0.39 8.24 -6.85
C GLU A 90 0.30 7.42 -5.77
N ASP A 91 0.69 8.07 -4.68
CA ASP A 91 1.51 7.51 -3.63
C ASP A 91 0.68 7.29 -2.36
N ILE A 92 0.98 6.20 -1.67
CA ILE A 92 0.37 5.84 -0.38
C ILE A 92 1.42 6.10 0.69
N ASP A 93 1.19 7.13 1.49
CA ASP A 93 2.05 7.45 2.64
C ASP A 93 1.57 6.70 3.88
N ILE A 94 2.42 5.90 4.49
CA ILE A 94 2.12 5.22 5.75
C ILE A 94 3.19 5.47 6.80
N THR A 95 2.77 5.50 8.05
CA THR A 95 3.67 5.38 9.20
C THR A 95 3.48 4.02 9.84
N ILE A 96 4.57 3.33 10.10
CA ILE A 96 4.59 2.07 10.83
C ILE A 96 4.85 2.40 12.30
N PHE A 97 4.02 1.90 13.22
CA PHE A 97 4.22 2.12 14.64
C PHE A 97 5.51 1.44 15.10
N ARG A 98 6.48 2.25 15.53
CA ARG A 98 7.82 1.80 15.93
C ARG A 98 7.80 0.84 17.12
N ASP A 99 6.82 0.99 18.01
CA ASP A 99 6.63 0.11 19.16
C ASP A 99 6.38 -1.34 18.73
N ASP A 100 5.60 -1.51 17.67
CA ASP A 100 5.27 -2.82 17.12
C ASP A 100 6.45 -3.43 16.33
N LEU A 101 7.49 -2.63 16.06
CA LEU A 101 8.76 -3.09 15.50
C LEU A 101 9.82 -3.43 16.58
N GLY A 102 9.46 -3.33 17.86
CA GLY A 102 10.39 -3.53 18.98
C GLY A 102 11.31 -2.33 19.25
N GLU A 103 10.99 -1.16 18.65
CA GLU A 103 11.79 0.05 18.73
C GLU A 103 11.00 1.18 19.42
N ALA A 104 10.29 0.84 20.52
CA ALA A 104 9.54 1.81 21.31
C ALA A 104 10.44 2.98 21.77
N ALA A 105 10.01 4.20 21.51
CA ALA A 105 10.71 5.39 21.92
C ALA A 105 9.74 6.58 21.92
N ASP A 106 9.54 7.18 23.08
CA ASP A 106 8.75 8.39 23.21
C ASP A 106 9.54 9.61 22.71
N VAL A 107 8.82 10.66 22.32
CA VAL A 107 9.46 11.89 21.80
C VAL A 107 10.29 12.54 22.87
N GLU A 108 9.76 12.62 24.08
CA GLU A 108 10.42 13.19 25.27
C GLU A 108 11.73 12.45 25.57
N ASP A 109 11.69 11.11 25.56
CA ASP A 109 12.90 10.28 25.76
C ASP A 109 13.95 10.55 24.70
N LEU A 110 13.53 10.72 23.44
CA LEU A 110 14.46 11.06 22.34
C LEU A 110 15.04 12.46 22.46
N GLU A 111 14.30 13.42 23.01
CA GLU A 111 14.77 14.79 23.21
C GLU A 111 15.80 14.90 24.34
N GLU A 112 15.68 14.06 25.38
CA GLU A 112 16.61 13.99 26.49
C GLU A 112 17.97 13.35 26.13
N LEU A 113 18.02 12.58 25.03
CA LEU A 113 19.25 11.92 24.59
C LEU A 113 20.27 12.93 24.03
N SER A 114 21.57 12.65 24.26
CA SER A 114 22.64 13.34 23.54
C SER A 114 22.48 13.16 22.01
N GLY A 115 22.97 14.09 21.21
CA GLY A 115 22.84 14.05 19.76
C GLY A 115 23.33 12.72 19.15
N THR A 116 24.40 12.14 19.68
CA THR A 116 24.96 10.85 19.22
C THR A 116 24.01 9.68 19.57
N GLN A 117 23.49 9.66 20.80
CA GLN A 117 22.55 8.62 21.25
C GLN A 117 21.22 8.70 20.50
N ARG A 118 20.69 9.91 20.32
CA ARG A 118 19.48 10.15 19.52
C ARG A 118 19.65 9.63 18.10
N ARG A 119 20.74 9.96 17.43
CA ARG A 119 21.05 9.49 16.08
C ARG A 119 21.06 7.96 16.03
N LYS A 120 21.79 7.32 16.95
CA LYS A 120 21.83 5.84 17.03
C LYS A 120 20.43 5.24 17.19
N ARG A 121 19.60 5.85 18.04
CA ARG A 121 18.21 5.38 18.25
C ARG A 121 17.35 5.52 17.00
N LEU A 122 17.41 6.67 16.34
CA LEU A 122 16.69 6.90 15.08
C LEU A 122 17.17 5.98 13.94
N ASP A 123 18.47 5.65 13.91
CA ASP A 123 19.00 4.71 12.92
C ASP A 123 18.53 3.27 13.20
N ALA A 124 18.37 2.86 14.46
CA ALA A 124 17.78 1.58 14.84
C ALA A 124 16.30 1.50 14.39
N ILE A 125 15.50 2.51 14.68
CA ILE A 125 14.10 2.62 14.24
C ILE A 125 14.01 2.54 12.71
N LYS A 126 14.89 3.26 12.00
CA LYS A 126 14.94 3.21 10.54
C LYS A 126 15.26 1.80 10.04
N SER A 127 16.26 1.15 10.62
CA SER A 127 16.67 -0.19 10.20
C SER A 127 15.57 -1.23 10.44
N ALA A 128 14.85 -1.14 11.55
CA ALA A 128 13.71 -2.01 11.85
C ALA A 128 12.58 -1.81 10.82
N ALA A 129 12.27 -0.55 10.47
CA ALA A 129 11.29 -0.23 9.43
C ALA A 129 11.71 -0.78 8.07
N GLN A 130 12.97 -0.59 7.66
CA GLN A 130 13.51 -1.14 6.42
C GLN A 130 13.39 -2.68 6.35
N ALA A 131 13.74 -3.36 7.43
CA ALA A 131 13.64 -4.82 7.53
C ALA A 131 12.19 -5.28 7.39
N HIS A 132 11.24 -4.60 8.05
CA HIS A 132 9.82 -4.92 7.95
C HIS A 132 9.27 -4.68 6.54
N VAL A 133 9.55 -3.52 5.95
CA VAL A 133 9.06 -3.14 4.61
C VAL A 133 9.57 -4.10 3.55
N ASN A 134 10.88 -4.37 3.51
CA ASN A 134 11.49 -5.22 2.49
C ASN A 134 11.32 -6.73 2.75
N GLY A 135 10.89 -7.11 3.92
CA GLY A 135 10.61 -8.50 4.31
C GLY A 135 9.11 -8.78 4.41
N PRO A 136 8.55 -8.81 5.64
CA PRO A 136 7.18 -9.25 5.88
C PRO A 136 6.12 -8.47 5.10
N MET A 137 6.18 -7.13 5.06
CA MET A 137 5.20 -6.31 4.35
C MET A 137 5.21 -6.60 2.85
N ARG A 138 6.40 -6.60 2.24
CA ARG A 138 6.55 -6.91 0.82
C ARG A 138 6.00 -8.30 0.48
N ALA A 139 6.34 -9.31 1.27
CA ALA A 139 5.89 -10.68 1.06
C ALA A 139 4.36 -10.79 1.19
N GLN A 140 3.76 -10.13 2.19
CA GLN A 140 2.32 -10.11 2.40
C GLN A 140 1.58 -9.45 1.24
N VAL A 141 2.01 -8.26 0.80
CA VAL A 141 1.37 -7.57 -0.31
C VAL A 141 1.52 -8.36 -1.61
N GLN A 142 2.69 -8.99 -1.86
CA GLN A 142 2.88 -9.87 -3.01
C GLN A 142 1.94 -11.07 -2.98
N ALA A 143 1.79 -11.74 -1.84
CA ALA A 143 0.87 -12.86 -1.71
C ALA A 143 -0.57 -12.45 -2.01
N ARG A 144 -1.03 -11.32 -1.46
CA ARG A 144 -2.36 -10.77 -1.72
C ARG A 144 -2.58 -10.41 -3.20
N LEU A 145 -1.56 -9.83 -3.85
CA LEU A 145 -1.63 -9.52 -5.28
C LEU A 145 -1.76 -10.79 -6.12
N THR A 146 -0.96 -11.79 -5.82
CA THR A 146 -1.00 -13.10 -6.47
C THR A 146 -2.39 -13.75 -6.31
N GLU A 147 -2.90 -13.83 -5.08
CA GLU A 147 -4.24 -14.36 -4.77
C GLU A 147 -5.35 -13.62 -5.54
N ALA A 148 -5.29 -12.29 -5.60
CA ALA A 148 -6.28 -11.49 -6.31
C ALA A 148 -6.25 -11.73 -7.82
N LEU A 149 -5.07 -11.84 -8.42
CA LEU A 149 -4.92 -12.13 -9.85
C LEU A 149 -5.39 -13.55 -10.19
N GLU A 150 -5.03 -14.55 -9.39
CA GLU A 150 -5.48 -15.94 -9.54
C GLU A 150 -7.01 -16.04 -9.42
N ALA A 151 -7.60 -15.41 -8.39
CA ALA A 151 -9.05 -15.40 -8.18
C ALA A 151 -9.80 -14.71 -9.33
N ALA A 152 -9.17 -13.77 -10.01
CA ALA A 152 -9.70 -13.09 -11.19
C ALA A 152 -9.45 -13.85 -12.51
N GLY A 153 -8.76 -14.99 -12.47
CA GLY A 153 -8.38 -15.75 -13.67
C GLY A 153 -7.32 -15.05 -14.53
N LEU A 154 -6.54 -14.14 -13.92
CA LEU A 154 -5.43 -13.43 -14.56
C LEU A 154 -4.10 -14.16 -14.29
N ASP A 155 -3.08 -13.87 -15.13
CA ASP A 155 -1.73 -14.37 -14.89
C ASP A 155 -1.18 -13.81 -13.57
N PRO A 156 -0.90 -14.64 -12.55
CA PRO A 156 -0.38 -14.18 -11.27
C PRO A 156 1.00 -13.52 -11.38
N THR A 157 1.75 -13.80 -12.44
CA THR A 157 3.07 -13.20 -12.70
C THR A 157 2.99 -11.81 -13.33
N ALA A 158 1.81 -11.38 -13.78
CA ALA A 158 1.59 -10.05 -14.34
C ALA A 158 1.63 -8.94 -13.27
N GLY A 159 1.57 -9.31 -11.98
CA GLY A 159 1.72 -8.41 -10.85
C GLY A 159 2.97 -8.71 -10.01
N ARG A 160 3.69 -7.68 -9.56
CA ARG A 160 4.85 -7.86 -8.69
C ARG A 160 5.01 -6.71 -7.71
N VAL A 161 5.60 -7.04 -6.56
CA VAL A 161 5.96 -6.06 -5.52
C VAL A 161 7.47 -6.06 -5.35
N GLU A 162 8.08 -4.89 -5.49
CA GLU A 162 9.54 -4.73 -5.37
C GLU A 162 9.88 -3.47 -4.57
N ALA A 163 11.11 -3.43 -4.03
CA ALA A 163 11.63 -2.20 -3.44
C ALA A 163 11.80 -1.14 -4.53
N ASP A 164 11.50 0.12 -4.19
CA ASP A 164 11.73 1.23 -5.11
C ASP A 164 13.25 1.46 -5.25
N PRO A 165 13.83 1.26 -6.45
CA PRO A 165 15.27 1.45 -6.65
C PRO A 165 15.71 2.92 -6.54
N ASP A 166 14.77 3.86 -6.68
CA ASP A 166 15.04 5.30 -6.59
C ASP A 166 14.98 5.79 -5.13
N ASP A 167 14.46 4.98 -4.19
CA ASP A 167 14.41 5.31 -2.77
C ASP A 167 15.72 4.96 -2.05
N ARG A 168 16.53 5.98 -1.75
CA ARG A 168 17.78 5.84 -1.00
C ARG A 168 17.58 5.36 0.44
N ASP A 169 16.41 5.59 0.99
CA ASP A 169 16.05 5.20 2.35
C ASP A 169 15.52 3.76 2.43
N GLN A 170 15.30 3.10 1.30
CA GLN A 170 14.83 1.71 1.22
C GLN A 170 13.58 1.44 2.07
N GLN A 171 12.66 2.37 2.09
CA GLN A 171 11.41 2.31 2.84
C GLN A 171 10.18 2.40 1.93
N SER A 172 10.40 2.33 0.60
CA SER A 172 9.34 2.40 -0.39
C SER A 172 9.22 1.11 -1.19
N LEU A 173 7.96 0.74 -1.50
CA LEU A 173 7.62 -0.40 -2.35
C LEU A 173 6.89 0.08 -3.59
N LEU A 174 7.13 -0.58 -4.71
CA LEU A 174 6.37 -0.44 -5.95
C LEU A 174 5.52 -1.68 -6.17
N ILE A 175 4.22 -1.49 -6.36
CA ILE A 175 3.26 -2.55 -6.69
C ILE A 175 2.89 -2.40 -8.15
N TRP A 176 3.52 -3.19 -9.00
CA TRP A 176 3.23 -3.25 -10.43
C TRP A 176 1.98 -4.08 -10.67
N TYR A 177 1.07 -3.57 -11.47
CA TYR A 177 -0.21 -4.20 -11.77
C TYR A 177 -0.41 -4.43 -13.27
N PRO A 178 -1.25 -5.43 -13.67
CA PRO A 178 -1.58 -5.68 -15.07
C PRO A 178 -2.45 -4.56 -15.65
N LYS A 179 -1.83 -3.66 -16.41
CA LYS A 179 -2.47 -2.53 -17.05
C LYS A 179 -3.36 -2.98 -18.21
N VAL A 180 -4.57 -2.41 -18.32
CA VAL A 180 -5.49 -2.62 -19.46
C VAL A 180 -5.74 -1.36 -20.28
N THR A 181 -5.51 -0.17 -19.72
CA THR A 181 -5.61 1.10 -20.46
C THR A 181 -4.47 1.24 -21.47
N ALA A 182 -4.68 2.02 -22.53
CA ALA A 182 -3.67 2.25 -23.55
C ALA A 182 -2.39 2.85 -22.95
N ALA A 183 -1.24 2.57 -23.59
CA ALA A 183 -0.01 3.27 -23.26
C ALA A 183 -0.17 4.72 -23.73
N ASP A 184 -0.20 5.65 -22.81
CA ASP A 184 0.04 7.05 -23.08
C ASP A 184 1.55 7.34 -22.95
N ASP A 185 2.03 8.47 -23.40
CA ASP A 185 3.42 8.89 -23.61
C ASP A 185 4.46 8.63 -22.48
N GLY A 186 4.27 7.57 -21.69
CA GLY A 186 5.27 7.06 -20.74
C GLY A 186 5.33 7.81 -19.41
N TYR A 187 4.43 8.77 -19.16
CA TYR A 187 4.47 9.58 -17.94
C TYR A 187 3.98 8.83 -16.69
N ILE A 188 2.97 7.96 -16.84
CA ILE A 188 2.39 7.24 -15.69
C ILE A 188 2.89 5.79 -15.67
N ARG A 189 3.69 5.45 -14.68
CA ARG A 189 4.10 4.06 -14.43
C ARG A 189 2.88 3.24 -13.96
N PRO A 190 2.66 2.01 -14.48
CA PRO A 190 1.60 1.13 -13.99
C PRO A 190 2.01 0.48 -12.65
N ALA A 191 2.33 1.31 -11.70
CA ALA A 191 2.74 0.92 -10.36
C ALA A 191 2.16 1.89 -9.32
N VAL A 192 1.72 1.36 -8.19
CA VAL A 192 1.39 2.13 -7.00
C VAL A 192 2.63 2.17 -6.11
N LYS A 193 3.00 3.35 -5.62
CA LYS A 193 4.10 3.50 -4.69
C LYS A 193 3.56 3.56 -3.27
N ILE A 194 4.13 2.75 -2.37
CA ILE A 194 3.97 2.88 -0.92
C ILE A 194 5.23 3.55 -0.38
N GLU A 195 5.09 4.70 0.24
CA GLU A 195 6.14 5.36 1.01
C GLU A 195 5.89 5.14 2.49
N SER A 196 6.86 4.57 3.19
CA SER A 196 6.71 4.20 4.59
C SER A 196 7.82 4.76 5.47
N GLY A 197 7.58 4.80 6.77
CA GLY A 197 8.57 5.20 7.76
C GLY A 197 8.08 4.96 9.18
N ALA A 198 9.00 4.91 10.14
CA ALA A 198 8.69 4.74 11.55
C ALA A 198 9.32 5.84 12.44
N LYS A 199 9.96 6.85 11.83
CA LYS A 199 10.62 7.94 12.57
C LYS A 199 9.67 9.07 13.00
N SER A 200 8.49 9.15 12.38
CA SER A 200 7.52 10.19 12.71
C SER A 200 7.08 10.08 14.17
N ALA A 201 6.96 11.20 14.84
CA ALA A 201 6.19 11.27 16.07
C ALA A 201 4.74 10.89 15.72
N LEU A 202 4.23 9.89 16.42
CA LEU A 202 2.84 9.44 16.33
C LEU A 202 2.13 9.95 17.56
N ASP A 203 2.08 11.26 17.73
CA ASP A 203 1.16 11.82 18.71
C ASP A 203 -0.25 11.83 18.11
N PRO A 204 -1.23 11.27 18.83
CA PRO A 204 -2.64 11.35 18.46
C PRO A 204 -3.15 12.78 18.55
#